data_317b921abe2e737e26fdf6df635da799
#
_entry.id   317b921abe2e737e26fdf6df635da799
#
_cell.length_a   1.000
_cell.length_b   1.000
_cell.length_c   1.000
_cell.angle_alpha   90.00
_cell.angle_beta   90.00
_cell.angle_gamma   90.00
#
_symmetry.space_group_name_H-M   'P 1'
#
loop_
_entity.id
_entity.type
_entity.pdbx_description
1 polymer ?
#
loop_
_entity_poly.entity_id
_entity_poly.type
_entity_poly.pdbx_seq_one_letter_code
_entity_poly.pdbx_strand_id
1 'polypeptide(L)'
;MTGVQTCALPILYANSWLAENTQFALLLGVVCGLLAGLLCYYVLTIKSDPRKSILLGIKNNQFYIVYQPVVNAQTLRISGVEVLMRWRHPVVGEIPPDVFINLAETQQMIVPLTHHLLALIASDAAVLKRILPRGVKLGLNISPAHLQADSFRDDMLRFAAALPADHFHVVLEVTERAMIDKEKSMANFAWLHRQGFEIAIDDFGTGHSALIYLERYNFDYLKIDRGFVQAIGTETVTSPVLDAVLTLSRRLKLMTVAEGVETQEQAEWLRGQGVHFLQGYWISRPLSLAGLVAAHDEPANYFTTR
;
A
#
# COMPACT_ATOMS: atom_id res chain seq x y z
N MET A 1 28.49 -41.58 -86.69
CA MET A 1 27.15 -41.33 -86.24
C MET A 1 27.21 -41.40 -84.71
N THR A 2 27.33 -40.27 -84.15
CA THR A 2 27.88 -40.07 -82.84
C THR A 2 26.76 -39.72 -81.88
N GLY A 3 26.88 -40.37 -80.75
CA GLY A 3 26.01 -40.36 -79.61
C GLY A 3 25.70 -39.04 -78.94
N VAL A 4 24.51 -39.02 -78.43
CA VAL A 4 24.13 -38.09 -77.38
C VAL A 4 23.80 -38.94 -76.17
N GLN A 5 24.83 -39.17 -75.38
CA GLN A 5 24.67 -39.57 -73.98
C GLN A 5 25.18 -38.43 -73.10
N THR A 6 24.50 -38.24 -72.02
CA THR A 6 24.91 -37.52 -70.83
C THR A 6 24.40 -36.09 -70.67
N CYS A 7 23.40 -35.95 -69.86
CA CYS A 7 23.32 -34.85 -68.84
C CYS A 7 22.19 -34.97 -67.81
N ALA A 8 21.64 -36.21 -67.63
CA ALA A 8 20.49 -36.36 -66.66
C ALA A 8 20.94 -36.79 -65.26
N LEU A 9 22.10 -37.39 -65.08
CA LEU A 9 22.51 -37.90 -63.75
C LEU A 9 22.91 -36.86 -62.72
N PRO A 10 23.53 -35.70 -63.00
CA PRO A 10 23.88 -34.74 -61.96
C PRO A 10 22.66 -33.98 -61.36
N ILE A 11 21.61 -33.83 -62.20
CA ILE A 11 20.41 -33.07 -61.76
C ILE A 11 19.56 -33.88 -60.75
N LEU A 12 19.47 -35.20 -60.95
CA LEU A 12 18.77 -36.10 -60.03
C LEU A 12 19.47 -36.20 -58.65
N TYR A 13 20.79 -36.27 -58.64
CA TYR A 13 21.57 -36.29 -57.39
C TYR A 13 21.57 -34.98 -56.69
N ALA A 14 21.56 -33.85 -57.35
CA ALA A 14 21.46 -32.52 -56.73
C ALA A 14 20.08 -32.29 -56.12
N ASN A 15 19.00 -32.77 -56.73
CA ASN A 15 17.66 -32.67 -56.24
C ASN A 15 17.41 -33.56 -55.01
N SER A 16 17.97 -34.78 -54.95
CA SER A 16 17.83 -35.63 -53.74
C SER A 16 18.63 -35.06 -52.58
N TRP A 17 19.84 -34.57 -52.83
CA TRP A 17 20.67 -33.94 -51.80
C TRP A 17 20.05 -32.64 -51.25
N LEU A 18 19.45 -31.79 -52.11
CA LEU A 18 18.70 -30.61 -51.71
C LEU A 18 17.44 -30.98 -50.91
N ALA A 19 16.71 -32.04 -51.29
CA ALA A 19 15.52 -32.48 -50.58
C ALA A 19 15.87 -33.02 -49.18
N GLU A 20 16.91 -33.82 -49.03
CA GLU A 20 17.37 -34.33 -47.74
C GLU A 20 17.89 -33.21 -46.84
N ASN A 21 18.65 -32.25 -47.37
CA ASN A 21 19.13 -31.11 -46.59
C ASN A 21 18.00 -30.14 -46.20
N THR A 22 17.00 -29.94 -47.07
CA THR A 22 15.83 -29.10 -46.72
C THR A 22 14.96 -29.76 -45.64
N GLN A 23 14.77 -31.07 -45.66
CA GLN A 23 14.07 -31.80 -44.60
C GLN A 23 14.81 -31.69 -43.26
N PHE A 24 16.12 -31.88 -43.28
CA PHE A 24 16.96 -31.71 -42.08
C PHE A 24 16.93 -30.27 -41.54
N ALA A 25 17.01 -29.28 -42.42
CA ALA A 25 16.94 -27.88 -42.04
C ALA A 25 15.57 -27.51 -41.46
N LEU A 26 14.45 -28.04 -41.99
CA LEU A 26 13.11 -27.88 -41.49
C LEU A 26 12.97 -28.53 -40.10
N LEU A 27 13.47 -29.76 -39.92
CA LEU A 27 13.45 -30.47 -38.64
C LEU A 27 14.25 -29.71 -37.57
N LEU A 28 15.42 -29.23 -37.90
CA LEU A 28 16.25 -28.42 -37.01
C LEU A 28 15.58 -27.11 -36.67
N GLY A 29 14.93 -26.45 -37.63
CA GLY A 29 14.15 -25.21 -37.39
C GLY A 29 12.98 -25.43 -36.45
N VAL A 30 12.23 -26.53 -36.58
CA VAL A 30 11.15 -26.89 -35.67
C VAL A 30 11.66 -27.18 -34.26
N VAL A 31 12.76 -27.95 -34.14
CA VAL A 31 13.36 -28.23 -32.82
C VAL A 31 13.86 -26.96 -32.13
N CYS A 32 14.59 -26.11 -32.87
CA CYS A 32 15.06 -24.83 -32.34
C CYS A 32 13.89 -23.90 -31.96
N GLY A 33 12.82 -23.85 -32.75
CA GLY A 33 11.61 -23.08 -32.46
C GLY A 33 10.90 -23.58 -31.21
N LEU A 34 10.76 -24.89 -31.03
CA LEU A 34 10.19 -25.50 -29.83
C LEU A 34 11.06 -25.23 -28.60
N LEU A 35 12.38 -25.35 -28.70
CA LEU A 35 13.28 -25.04 -27.58
C LEU A 35 13.25 -23.55 -27.22
N ALA A 36 13.22 -22.66 -28.19
CA ALA A 36 13.08 -21.21 -27.97
C ALA A 36 11.72 -20.87 -27.36
N GLY A 37 10.64 -21.50 -27.83
CA GLY A 37 9.29 -21.35 -27.28
C GLY A 37 9.21 -21.87 -25.85
N LEU A 38 9.77 -23.02 -25.53
CA LEU A 38 9.87 -23.58 -24.19
C LEU A 38 10.71 -22.70 -23.27
N LEU A 39 11.84 -22.18 -23.75
CA LEU A 39 12.68 -21.26 -22.99
C LEU A 39 11.95 -19.95 -22.73
N CYS A 40 11.26 -19.40 -23.72
CA CYS A 40 10.44 -18.20 -23.57
C CYS A 40 9.29 -18.42 -22.58
N TYR A 41 8.56 -19.52 -22.71
CA TYR A 41 7.52 -19.93 -21.77
C TYR A 41 8.07 -20.10 -20.35
N TYR A 42 9.20 -20.77 -20.19
CA TYR A 42 9.90 -20.96 -18.92
C TYR A 42 10.32 -19.62 -18.29
N VAL A 43 10.90 -18.71 -19.08
CA VAL A 43 11.31 -17.38 -18.62
C VAL A 43 10.10 -16.53 -18.22
N LEU A 44 9.01 -16.57 -18.99
CA LEU A 44 7.80 -15.81 -18.72
C LEU A 44 7.04 -16.36 -17.50
N THR A 45 6.96 -17.69 -17.32
CA THR A 45 6.22 -18.30 -16.21
C THR A 45 7.01 -18.35 -14.92
N ILE A 46 8.31 -18.63 -14.95
CA ILE A 46 9.14 -18.73 -13.72
C ILE A 46 9.60 -17.36 -13.22
N LYS A 47 9.81 -16.37 -14.10
CA LYS A 47 10.08 -14.99 -13.68
C LYS A 47 8.85 -14.28 -13.10
N SER A 48 7.67 -14.81 -13.27
CA SER A 48 6.42 -14.18 -12.85
C SER A 48 5.73 -14.86 -11.64
N ASP A 49 6.46 -15.57 -10.78
CA ASP A 49 5.90 -16.00 -9.49
C ASP A 49 5.76 -14.76 -8.58
N PRO A 50 4.52 -14.24 -8.39
CA PRO A 50 4.31 -12.98 -7.66
C PRO A 50 4.76 -13.09 -6.20
N ARG A 51 4.62 -14.28 -5.59
CA ARG A 51 5.09 -14.54 -4.22
C ARG A 51 6.60 -14.39 -4.12
N LYS A 52 7.31 -14.95 -5.09
CA LYS A 52 8.77 -14.85 -5.18
C LYS A 52 9.24 -13.42 -5.40
N SER A 53 8.47 -12.66 -6.19
CA SER A 53 8.74 -11.24 -6.43
C SER A 53 8.68 -10.41 -5.15
N ILE A 54 7.66 -10.62 -4.30
CA ILE A 54 7.54 -9.93 -3.00
C ILE A 54 8.69 -10.33 -2.07
N LEU A 55 9.00 -11.64 -1.96
CA LEU A 55 10.11 -12.11 -1.11
C LEU A 55 11.46 -11.52 -1.54
N LEU A 56 11.72 -11.47 -2.84
CA LEU A 56 12.93 -10.85 -3.38
C LEU A 56 12.91 -9.33 -3.16
N GLY A 57 11.75 -8.70 -3.25
CA GLY A 57 11.56 -7.29 -2.95
C GLY A 57 11.93 -6.96 -1.50
N ILE A 58 11.48 -7.76 -0.55
CA ILE A 58 11.84 -7.65 0.87
C ILE A 58 13.34 -7.86 1.05
N LYS A 59 13.88 -8.96 0.52
CA LYS A 59 15.30 -9.33 0.66
C LYS A 59 16.25 -8.28 0.07
N ASN A 60 15.86 -7.65 -1.03
CA ASN A 60 16.70 -6.70 -1.77
C ASN A 60 16.38 -5.24 -1.44
N ASN A 61 15.67 -4.96 -0.33
CA ASN A 61 15.32 -3.61 0.14
C ASN A 61 14.63 -2.76 -0.95
N GLN A 62 13.75 -3.37 -1.74
CA GLN A 62 12.97 -2.67 -2.77
C GLN A 62 11.74 -1.99 -2.19
N PHE A 63 11.29 -2.45 -1.02
CA PHE A 63 10.24 -1.78 -0.25
C PHE A 63 10.86 -0.70 0.64
N TYR A 64 10.22 0.45 0.67
CA TYR A 64 10.60 1.57 1.51
C TYR A 64 9.35 2.26 2.06
N ILE A 65 9.51 3.14 3.02
CA ILE A 65 8.42 3.87 3.64
C ILE A 65 8.53 5.37 3.42
N VAL A 66 7.37 6.01 3.35
CA VAL A 66 7.23 7.45 3.36
C VAL A 66 6.21 7.82 4.43
N TYR A 67 6.28 9.04 4.90
CA TYR A 67 5.47 9.58 5.98
C TYR A 67 4.59 10.70 5.46
N GLN A 68 3.29 10.60 5.66
CA GLN A 68 2.38 11.68 5.32
C GLN A 68 1.92 12.40 6.59
N PRO A 69 2.20 13.70 6.72
CA PRO A 69 1.81 14.47 7.89
C PRO A 69 0.29 14.56 8.04
N VAL A 70 -0.15 14.39 9.29
CA VAL A 70 -1.52 14.63 9.75
C VAL A 70 -1.47 15.81 10.70
N VAL A 71 -2.28 16.83 10.46
CA VAL A 71 -2.31 18.04 11.28
C VAL A 71 -3.61 18.17 12.08
N ASN A 72 -3.55 18.80 13.23
CA ASN A 72 -4.73 19.21 13.95
C ASN A 72 -5.47 20.31 13.16
N ALA A 73 -6.77 20.16 12.92
CA ALA A 73 -7.55 21.05 12.07
C ALA A 73 -7.62 22.49 12.58
N GLN A 74 -7.56 22.71 13.91
CA GLN A 74 -7.65 24.04 14.50
C GLN A 74 -6.31 24.78 14.53
N THR A 75 -5.23 24.05 14.85
CA THR A 75 -3.91 24.65 15.08
C THR A 75 -2.97 24.53 13.89
N LEU A 76 -3.28 23.65 12.92
CA LEU A 76 -2.47 23.23 11.78
C LEU A 76 -1.08 22.69 12.17
N ARG A 77 -0.90 22.31 13.43
CA ARG A 77 0.33 21.68 13.91
C ARG A 77 0.30 20.18 13.66
N ILE A 78 1.46 19.60 13.37
CA ILE A 78 1.61 18.14 13.21
C ILE A 78 1.11 17.45 14.48
N SER A 79 0.18 16.54 14.30
CA SER A 79 -0.41 15.70 15.36
C SER A 79 -0.18 14.21 15.12
N GLY A 80 0.20 13.86 13.91
CA GLY A 80 0.49 12.49 13.51
C GLY A 80 1.25 12.42 12.19
N VAL A 81 1.68 11.24 11.87
CA VAL A 81 2.15 10.86 10.53
C VAL A 81 1.56 9.49 10.19
N GLU A 82 1.05 9.33 8.98
CA GLU A 82 0.70 8.04 8.43
C GLU A 82 1.90 7.44 7.71
N VAL A 83 2.20 6.17 8.00
CA VAL A 83 3.30 5.43 7.37
C VAL A 83 2.78 4.69 6.15
N LEU A 84 3.32 5.02 5.01
CA LEU A 84 2.89 4.50 3.73
C LEU A 84 4.02 3.71 3.07
N MET A 85 3.81 2.42 2.86
CA MET A 85 4.77 1.58 2.14
C MET A 85 4.78 1.90 0.65
N ARG A 86 5.95 1.79 0.03
CA ARG A 86 6.20 1.95 -1.40
C ARG A 86 7.06 0.80 -1.90
N TRP A 87 6.89 0.44 -3.16
CA TRP A 87 7.69 -0.60 -3.79
C TRP A 87 8.36 -0.07 -5.06
N ARG A 88 9.69 -0.01 -5.04
CA ARG A 88 10.51 0.32 -6.22
C ARG A 88 11.10 -0.94 -6.81
N HIS A 89 10.42 -1.46 -7.82
CA HIS A 89 10.87 -2.65 -8.52
C HIS A 89 11.98 -2.29 -9.54
N PRO A 90 13.09 -3.07 -9.64
CA PRO A 90 14.26 -2.70 -10.44
C PRO A 90 14.00 -2.62 -11.95
N VAL A 91 12.95 -3.29 -12.45
CA VAL A 91 12.61 -3.33 -13.87
C VAL A 91 11.37 -2.50 -14.18
N VAL A 92 10.34 -2.57 -13.33
CA VAL A 92 9.02 -1.94 -13.59
C VAL A 92 8.98 -0.51 -13.04
N GLY A 93 9.86 -0.15 -12.12
CA GLY A 93 9.83 1.12 -11.41
C GLY A 93 8.90 1.11 -10.20
N GLU A 94 8.24 2.21 -9.91
CA GLU A 94 7.31 2.33 -8.77
C GLU A 94 6.03 1.52 -9.04
N ILE A 95 5.73 0.58 -8.15
CA ILE A 95 4.49 -0.21 -8.17
C ILE A 95 3.52 0.42 -7.17
N PRO A 96 2.29 0.78 -7.60
CA PRO A 96 1.29 1.39 -6.71
C PRO A 96 0.93 0.49 -5.52
N PRO A 97 0.64 1.08 -4.33
CA PRO A 97 0.31 0.33 -3.10
C PRO A 97 -0.87 -0.63 -3.26
N ASP A 98 -1.95 -0.19 -3.88
CA ASP A 98 -3.15 -1.00 -4.16
C ASP A 98 -2.83 -2.26 -4.97
N VAL A 99 -1.88 -2.17 -5.91
CA VAL A 99 -1.45 -3.31 -6.74
C VAL A 99 -0.65 -4.32 -5.91
N PHE A 100 0.39 -3.88 -5.19
CA PHE A 100 1.25 -4.85 -4.49
C PHE A 100 0.65 -5.33 -3.16
N ILE A 101 -0.21 -4.55 -2.49
CA ILE A 101 -0.93 -4.99 -1.29
C ILE A 101 -1.94 -6.07 -1.67
N ASN A 102 -2.75 -5.86 -2.71
CA ASN A 102 -3.66 -6.88 -3.24
C ASN A 102 -2.91 -8.16 -3.64
N LEU A 103 -1.75 -8.01 -4.29
CA LEU A 103 -0.89 -9.12 -4.64
C LEU A 103 -0.40 -9.87 -3.39
N ALA A 104 0.06 -9.14 -2.37
CA ALA A 104 0.54 -9.71 -1.12
C ALA A 104 -0.58 -10.45 -0.36
N GLU A 105 -1.79 -9.91 -0.32
CA GLU A 105 -2.96 -10.57 0.27
C GLU A 105 -3.30 -11.87 -0.47
N THR A 106 -3.44 -11.80 -1.80
CA THR A 106 -3.80 -12.96 -2.65
C THR A 106 -2.75 -14.07 -2.57
N GLN A 107 -1.48 -13.70 -2.46
CA GLN A 107 -0.36 -14.66 -2.37
C GLN A 107 -0.01 -15.06 -0.93
N GLN A 108 -0.80 -14.64 0.07
CA GLN A 108 -0.56 -14.88 1.50
C GLN A 108 0.82 -14.36 1.97
N MET A 109 1.28 -13.27 1.37
CA MET A 109 2.55 -12.62 1.66
C MET A 109 2.39 -11.33 2.48
N ILE A 110 1.16 -10.99 2.86
CA ILE A 110 0.88 -9.73 3.55
C ILE A 110 1.51 -9.70 4.96
N VAL A 111 1.51 -10.83 5.69
CA VAL A 111 2.13 -10.90 7.02
C VAL A 111 3.64 -10.69 6.96
N PRO A 112 4.41 -11.42 6.12
CA PRO A 112 5.84 -11.11 5.90
C PRO A 112 6.10 -9.67 5.46
N LEU A 113 5.25 -9.11 4.60
CA LEU A 113 5.37 -7.72 4.15
C LEU A 113 5.14 -6.74 5.30
N THR A 114 4.15 -6.98 6.16
CA THR A 114 3.89 -6.16 7.35
C THR A 114 5.06 -6.27 8.35
N HIS A 115 5.64 -7.44 8.56
CA HIS A 115 6.84 -7.57 9.39
C HIS A 115 7.99 -6.69 8.87
N HIS A 116 8.16 -6.63 7.54
CA HIS A 116 9.16 -5.75 6.94
C HIS A 116 8.82 -4.25 7.16
N LEU A 117 7.54 -3.87 7.01
CA LEU A 117 7.06 -2.52 7.35
C LEU A 117 7.41 -2.13 8.79
N LEU A 118 7.06 -2.98 9.76
CA LEU A 118 7.31 -2.72 11.18
C LEU A 118 8.81 -2.58 11.48
N ALA A 119 9.66 -3.38 10.82
CA ALA A 119 11.11 -3.27 10.94
C ALA A 119 11.66 -1.96 10.36
N LEU A 120 11.15 -1.49 9.22
CA LEU A 120 11.53 -0.21 8.63
C LEU A 120 11.17 0.95 9.57
N ILE A 121 9.96 0.94 10.15
CA ILE A 121 9.52 1.97 11.10
C ILE A 121 10.41 1.97 12.34
N ALA A 122 10.70 0.79 12.89
CA ALA A 122 11.58 0.66 14.05
C ALA A 122 12.99 1.21 13.77
N SER A 123 13.50 1.03 12.55
CA SER A 123 14.81 1.60 12.15
C SER A 123 14.80 3.13 12.11
N ASP A 124 13.67 3.74 11.76
CA ASP A 124 13.52 5.19 11.65
C ASP A 124 13.13 5.86 12.99
N ALA A 125 12.68 5.07 13.97
CA ALA A 125 12.05 5.54 15.20
C ALA A 125 12.90 6.54 16.01
N ALA A 126 14.23 6.36 16.02
CA ALA A 126 15.14 7.27 16.72
C ALA A 126 15.19 8.67 16.06
N VAL A 127 15.12 8.72 14.73
CA VAL A 127 15.06 9.99 13.97
C VAL A 127 13.70 10.64 14.15
N LEU A 128 12.64 9.86 13.99
CA LEU A 128 11.25 10.34 14.19
C LEU A 128 11.05 10.94 15.58
N LYS A 129 11.59 10.29 16.63
CA LYS A 129 11.55 10.82 18.01
C LYS A 129 12.17 12.20 18.12
N ARG A 130 13.23 12.47 17.36
CA ARG A 130 13.93 13.76 17.43
C ARG A 130 13.18 14.91 16.78
N ILE A 131 12.44 14.61 15.68
CA ILE A 131 11.81 15.63 14.85
C ILE A 131 10.30 15.77 15.08
N LEU A 132 9.65 14.77 15.66
CA LEU A 132 8.23 14.80 15.93
C LEU A 132 7.95 15.05 17.42
N PRO A 133 6.86 15.75 17.78
CA PRO A 133 6.54 16.02 19.17
C PRO A 133 6.22 14.74 19.94
N ARG A 134 6.43 14.76 21.27
CA ARG A 134 5.99 13.65 22.14
C ARG A 134 4.47 13.51 22.10
N GLY A 135 3.98 12.28 22.07
CA GLY A 135 2.56 11.97 21.95
C GLY A 135 2.01 12.07 20.53
N VAL A 136 2.90 12.19 19.52
CA VAL A 136 2.50 12.18 18.12
C VAL A 136 1.93 10.83 17.73
N LYS A 137 0.89 10.86 16.88
CA LYS A 137 0.27 9.65 16.35
C LYS A 137 1.09 9.05 15.21
N LEU A 138 1.23 7.74 15.24
CA LEU A 138 1.91 6.97 14.20
C LEU A 138 0.89 6.01 13.58
N GLY A 139 0.29 6.40 12.45
CA GLY A 139 -0.74 5.65 11.74
C GLY A 139 -0.14 4.54 10.88
N LEU A 140 -0.69 3.33 10.98
CA LEU A 140 -0.24 2.12 10.28
C LEU A 140 -1.43 1.36 9.71
N ASN A 141 -1.40 1.10 8.42
CA ASN A 141 -2.39 0.26 7.76
C ASN A 141 -2.17 -1.22 8.10
N ILE A 142 -3.20 -1.89 8.64
CA ILE A 142 -3.19 -3.30 9.00
C ILE A 142 -4.21 -4.06 8.15
N SER A 143 -3.72 -5.04 7.40
CA SER A 143 -4.57 -5.89 6.58
C SER A 143 -5.43 -6.83 7.46
N PRO A 144 -6.66 -7.16 7.01
CA PRO A 144 -7.51 -8.15 7.67
C PRO A 144 -6.81 -9.48 7.91
N ALA A 145 -6.02 -9.94 6.96
CA ALA A 145 -5.30 -11.21 7.07
C ALA A 145 -4.22 -11.18 8.16
N HIS A 146 -3.54 -10.05 8.38
CA HIS A 146 -2.58 -9.92 9.48
C HIS A 146 -3.30 -9.83 10.84
N LEU A 147 -4.39 -9.05 10.93
CA LEU A 147 -5.21 -8.97 12.16
C LEU A 147 -5.70 -10.36 12.61
N GLN A 148 -5.96 -11.28 11.66
CA GLN A 148 -6.41 -12.65 11.92
C GLN A 148 -5.27 -13.66 12.10
N ALA A 149 -4.01 -13.27 11.85
CA ALA A 149 -2.87 -14.17 12.00
C ALA A 149 -2.63 -14.50 13.47
N ASP A 150 -2.18 -15.73 13.75
CA ASP A 150 -1.88 -16.14 15.12
C ASP A 150 -0.67 -15.40 15.71
N SER A 151 0.25 -14.95 14.86
CA SER A 151 1.40 -14.14 15.24
C SER A 151 1.07 -12.68 15.58
N PHE A 152 -0.14 -12.20 15.25
CA PHE A 152 -0.49 -10.77 15.29
C PHE A 152 -0.15 -10.09 16.62
N ARG A 153 -0.55 -10.69 17.73
CA ARG A 153 -0.32 -10.10 19.07
C ARG A 153 1.16 -10.02 19.41
N ASP A 154 1.90 -11.06 19.10
CA ASP A 154 3.36 -11.10 19.33
C ASP A 154 4.09 -10.11 18.42
N ASP A 155 3.62 -9.93 17.18
CA ASP A 155 4.15 -8.95 16.24
C ASP A 155 3.96 -7.53 16.76
N MET A 156 2.77 -7.21 17.28
CA MET A 156 2.47 -5.89 17.84
C MET A 156 3.26 -5.61 19.12
N LEU A 157 3.43 -6.60 20.01
CA LEU A 157 4.26 -6.45 21.22
C LEU A 157 5.73 -6.19 20.86
N ARG A 158 6.29 -6.96 19.92
CA ARG A 158 7.67 -6.75 19.44
C ARG A 158 7.84 -5.38 18.82
N PHE A 159 6.87 -4.94 18.03
CA PHE A 159 6.89 -3.62 17.44
C PHE A 159 6.84 -2.51 18.51
N ALA A 160 5.91 -2.59 19.46
CA ALA A 160 5.82 -1.61 20.55
C ALA A 160 7.12 -1.54 21.36
N ALA A 161 7.74 -2.70 21.65
CA ALA A 161 9.02 -2.76 22.37
C ALA A 161 10.20 -2.18 21.58
N ALA A 162 10.12 -2.14 20.25
CA ALA A 162 11.15 -1.55 19.38
C ALA A 162 11.02 -0.02 19.24
N LEU A 163 9.89 0.56 19.63
CA LEU A 163 9.67 2.00 19.60
C LEU A 163 10.18 2.68 20.88
N PRO A 164 10.59 3.95 20.80
CA PRO A 164 10.89 4.76 21.98
C PRO A 164 9.68 4.83 22.93
N ALA A 165 9.90 4.43 24.20
CA ALA A 165 8.84 4.41 25.20
C ALA A 165 8.14 5.78 25.34
N ASP A 166 6.82 5.76 25.45
CA ASP A 166 5.96 6.92 25.69
C ASP A 166 6.13 8.09 24.71
N HIS A 167 6.67 7.85 23.52
CA HIS A 167 6.85 8.91 22.55
C HIS A 167 5.76 8.92 21.47
N PHE A 168 5.36 7.75 21.00
CA PHE A 168 4.37 7.59 19.93
C PHE A 168 3.06 6.98 20.47
N HIS A 169 1.93 7.47 19.96
CA HIS A 169 0.66 6.78 20.03
C HIS A 169 0.47 6.05 18.72
N VAL A 170 0.54 4.72 18.74
CA VAL A 170 0.38 3.90 17.54
C VAL A 170 -1.09 3.73 17.24
N VAL A 171 -1.51 4.17 16.04
CA VAL A 171 -2.87 4.05 15.53
C VAL A 171 -2.88 2.99 14.44
N LEU A 172 -3.63 1.91 14.64
CA LEU A 172 -3.81 0.86 13.64
C LEU A 172 -5.03 1.19 12.78
N GLU A 173 -4.81 1.37 11.50
CA GLU A 173 -5.84 1.70 10.52
C GLU A 173 -6.35 0.42 9.88
N VAL A 174 -7.65 0.17 10.00
CA VAL A 174 -8.30 -1.05 9.50
C VAL A 174 -9.50 -0.69 8.64
N THR A 175 -9.66 -1.38 7.53
CA THR A 175 -10.83 -1.26 6.68
C THR A 175 -12.00 -2.09 7.22
N GLU A 176 -13.21 -1.85 6.72
CA GLU A 176 -14.41 -2.64 7.07
C GLU A 176 -14.21 -4.16 6.90
N ARG A 177 -13.36 -4.57 5.98
CA ARG A 177 -13.02 -5.99 5.73
C ARG A 177 -12.37 -6.68 6.93
N ALA A 178 -11.74 -5.93 7.84
CA ALA A 178 -11.12 -6.49 9.05
C ALA A 178 -12.14 -7.11 10.03
N MET A 179 -13.44 -6.80 9.86
CA MET A 179 -14.52 -7.23 10.76
C MET A 179 -15.25 -8.49 10.28
N ILE A 180 -14.73 -9.19 9.27
CA ILE A 180 -15.34 -10.40 8.71
C ILE A 180 -15.42 -11.50 9.78
N ASP A 181 -14.33 -11.76 10.52
CA ASP A 181 -14.34 -12.61 11.72
C ASP A 181 -14.61 -11.75 12.95
N LYS A 182 -15.89 -11.66 13.32
CA LYS A 182 -16.37 -10.75 14.36
C LYS A 182 -15.75 -11.02 15.73
N GLU A 183 -15.66 -12.29 16.14
CA GLU A 183 -15.21 -12.66 17.50
C GLU A 183 -13.72 -12.39 17.67
N LYS A 184 -12.91 -12.85 16.70
CA LYS A 184 -11.46 -12.68 16.73
C LYS A 184 -11.06 -11.21 16.61
N SER A 185 -11.75 -10.43 15.74
CA SER A 185 -11.50 -8.99 15.59
C SER A 185 -11.86 -8.24 16.88
N MET A 186 -13.00 -8.50 17.51
CA MET A 186 -13.37 -7.88 18.79
C MET A 186 -12.35 -8.20 19.88
N ALA A 187 -11.93 -9.45 19.99
CA ALA A 187 -10.93 -9.88 20.98
C ALA A 187 -9.57 -9.21 20.75
N ASN A 188 -9.17 -9.03 19.47
CA ASN A 188 -7.92 -8.36 19.12
C ASN A 188 -8.01 -6.85 19.37
N PHE A 189 -9.11 -6.18 19.03
CA PHE A 189 -9.28 -4.74 19.30
C PHE A 189 -9.29 -4.45 20.82
N ALA A 190 -10.04 -5.24 21.62
CA ALA A 190 -10.01 -5.10 23.07
C ALA A 190 -8.62 -5.37 23.67
N TRP A 191 -7.85 -6.28 23.07
CA TRP A 191 -6.48 -6.54 23.48
C TRP A 191 -5.55 -5.38 23.11
N LEU A 192 -5.65 -4.83 21.88
CA LEU A 192 -4.87 -3.69 21.42
C LEU A 192 -5.04 -2.47 22.33
N HIS A 193 -6.26 -2.12 22.69
CA HIS A 193 -6.53 -1.01 23.63
C HIS A 193 -5.87 -1.23 24.99
N ARG A 194 -5.88 -2.48 25.50
CA ARG A 194 -5.17 -2.79 26.77
C ARG A 194 -3.66 -2.64 26.66
N GLN A 195 -3.10 -2.75 25.44
CA GLN A 195 -1.67 -2.52 25.18
C GLN A 195 -1.36 -1.05 24.87
N GLY A 196 -2.36 -0.16 24.82
CA GLY A 196 -2.17 1.27 24.54
C GLY A 196 -2.16 1.63 23.05
N PHE A 197 -2.58 0.70 22.17
CA PHE A 197 -2.81 1.02 20.76
C PHE A 197 -4.18 1.68 20.59
N GLU A 198 -4.26 2.59 19.64
CA GLU A 198 -5.51 3.20 19.16
C GLU A 198 -5.91 2.59 17.81
N ILE A 199 -7.20 2.65 17.48
CA ILE A 199 -7.74 2.01 16.27
C ILE A 199 -8.53 3.01 15.45
N ALA A 200 -8.18 3.15 14.18
CA ALA A 200 -8.92 3.94 13.21
C ALA A 200 -9.67 3.02 12.23
N ILE A 201 -10.94 3.36 11.97
CA ILE A 201 -11.62 2.78 10.82
C ILE A 201 -11.32 3.60 9.58
N ASP A 202 -10.83 2.93 8.55
CA ASP A 202 -10.43 3.50 7.27
C ASP A 202 -11.46 3.22 6.17
N ASP A 203 -11.48 4.05 5.10
CA ASP A 203 -12.38 3.95 3.95
C ASP A 203 -13.87 3.92 4.31
N PHE A 204 -14.25 4.56 5.42
CA PHE A 204 -15.62 4.49 5.92
C PHE A 204 -16.64 5.11 4.95
N GLY A 205 -17.69 4.34 4.64
CA GLY A 205 -18.78 4.78 3.77
C GLY A 205 -18.66 4.34 2.31
N THR A 206 -17.58 3.64 1.96
CA THR A 206 -17.39 3.05 0.62
C THR A 206 -17.98 1.63 0.51
N GLY A 207 -18.36 1.00 1.64
CA GLY A 207 -18.88 -0.36 1.77
C GLY A 207 -20.33 -0.47 2.23
N HIS A 208 -20.86 -1.71 2.29
CA HIS A 208 -22.31 -1.98 2.45
C HIS A 208 -22.81 -2.12 3.90
N SER A 209 -21.94 -2.09 4.93
CA SER A 209 -22.37 -2.47 6.29
C SER A 209 -21.66 -1.74 7.44
N ALA A 210 -20.95 -0.66 7.15
CA ALA A 210 -20.07 0.03 8.09
C ALA A 210 -20.75 0.49 9.40
N LEU A 211 -21.99 0.95 9.36
CA LEU A 211 -22.68 1.56 10.51
C LEU A 211 -22.81 0.63 11.71
N ILE A 212 -23.14 -0.65 11.47
CA ILE A 212 -23.34 -1.62 12.55
C ILE A 212 -22.02 -1.95 13.26
N TYR A 213 -20.90 -1.79 12.57
CA TYR A 213 -19.57 -2.05 13.14
C TYR A 213 -19.12 -0.90 14.05
N LEU A 214 -19.44 0.35 13.72
CA LEU A 214 -19.10 1.50 14.54
C LEU A 214 -19.73 1.45 15.95
N GLU A 215 -20.90 0.86 16.10
CA GLU A 215 -21.53 0.68 17.41
C GLU A 215 -20.95 -0.49 18.21
N ARG A 216 -20.42 -1.52 17.51
CA ARG A 216 -19.99 -2.76 18.14
C ARG A 216 -18.51 -2.79 18.49
N TYR A 217 -17.70 -2.09 17.69
CA TYR A 217 -16.26 -2.03 17.88
C TYR A 217 -15.87 -0.67 18.44
N ASN A 218 -15.00 -0.69 19.43
CA ASN A 218 -14.46 0.52 20.03
C ASN A 218 -13.39 1.09 19.11
N PHE A 219 -13.77 1.97 18.18
CA PHE A 219 -12.83 2.75 17.41
C PHE A 219 -12.50 4.04 18.13
N ASP A 220 -11.29 4.56 17.91
CA ASP A 220 -10.87 5.87 18.42
C ASP A 220 -11.01 6.94 17.34
N TYR A 221 -10.79 6.53 16.07
CA TYR A 221 -10.83 7.43 14.91
C TYR A 221 -11.72 6.89 13.80
N LEU A 222 -12.30 7.84 13.07
CA LEU A 222 -12.96 7.61 11.79
C LEU A 222 -12.24 8.44 10.73
N LYS A 223 -11.70 7.77 9.71
CA LYS A 223 -11.09 8.41 8.53
C LYS A 223 -12.18 8.66 7.50
N ILE A 224 -12.28 9.90 7.06
CA ILE A 224 -13.22 10.36 6.04
C ILE A 224 -12.52 10.29 4.72
N ASP A 225 -12.98 9.38 3.85
CA ASP A 225 -12.37 9.12 2.54
C ASP A 225 -12.33 10.40 1.67
N ARG A 226 -11.26 10.51 0.89
CA ARG A 226 -11.01 11.64 -0.01
C ARG A 226 -12.17 11.91 -0.98
N GLY A 227 -12.92 10.89 -1.39
CA GLY A 227 -14.07 11.04 -2.30
C GLY A 227 -15.15 11.95 -1.72
N PHE A 228 -15.35 11.92 -0.41
CA PHE A 228 -16.26 12.85 0.28
C PHE A 228 -15.67 14.25 0.40
N VAL A 229 -14.36 14.35 0.66
CA VAL A 229 -13.67 15.65 0.80
C VAL A 229 -13.60 16.40 -0.52
N GLN A 230 -13.36 15.71 -1.62
CA GLN A 230 -13.31 16.30 -2.96
C GLN A 230 -14.65 16.87 -3.44
N ALA A 231 -15.78 16.40 -2.88
CA ALA A 231 -17.09 16.96 -3.20
C ALA A 231 -17.36 18.32 -2.53
N ILE A 232 -16.53 18.74 -1.56
CA ILE A 232 -16.67 20.03 -0.87
C ILE A 232 -16.32 21.16 -1.84
N GLY A 233 -17.22 22.17 -1.94
CA GLY A 233 -17.00 23.35 -2.80
C GLY A 233 -17.37 23.13 -4.27
N THR A 234 -17.80 21.93 -4.66
CA THR A 234 -18.38 21.72 -5.99
C THR A 234 -19.86 22.13 -5.96
N GLU A 235 -20.43 22.54 -7.10
CA GLU A 235 -21.84 22.96 -7.21
C GLU A 235 -22.84 21.84 -6.85
N THR A 236 -22.40 20.62 -6.77
CA THR A 236 -23.16 19.50 -6.20
C THR A 236 -23.05 19.56 -4.69
N VAL A 237 -24.05 20.11 -4.07
CA VAL A 237 -24.44 19.97 -2.64
C VAL A 237 -23.47 19.09 -1.84
N THR A 238 -22.90 19.63 -0.75
CA THR A 238 -22.24 18.87 0.33
C THR A 238 -22.91 17.52 0.42
N SER A 239 -22.15 16.46 0.19
CA SER A 239 -22.72 15.12 0.08
C SER A 239 -23.54 14.85 1.35
N PRO A 240 -24.84 14.56 1.29
CA PRO A 240 -25.64 14.22 2.46
C PRO A 240 -25.03 13.07 3.28
N VAL A 241 -24.20 12.26 2.62
CA VAL A 241 -23.44 11.19 3.25
C VAL A 241 -22.34 11.75 4.14
N LEU A 242 -21.61 12.78 3.74
CA LEU A 242 -20.58 13.41 4.56
C LEU A 242 -21.19 14.01 5.85
N ASP A 243 -22.34 14.71 5.74
CA ASP A 243 -23.05 15.23 6.88
C ASP A 243 -23.52 14.13 7.85
N ALA A 244 -24.00 13.01 7.29
CA ALA A 244 -24.39 11.85 8.08
C ALA A 244 -23.19 11.24 8.81
N VAL A 245 -22.04 11.08 8.12
CA VAL A 245 -20.79 10.56 8.70
C VAL A 245 -20.29 11.46 9.83
N LEU A 246 -20.26 12.78 9.64
CA LEU A 246 -19.86 13.75 10.65
C LEU A 246 -20.82 13.76 11.86
N THR A 247 -22.12 13.61 11.63
CA THR A 247 -23.10 13.52 12.70
C THR A 247 -22.94 12.24 13.50
N LEU A 248 -22.71 11.12 12.82
CA LEU A 248 -22.49 9.83 13.45
C LEU A 248 -21.20 9.82 14.29
N SER A 249 -20.08 10.31 13.75
CA SER A 249 -18.81 10.37 14.47
C SER A 249 -18.94 11.19 15.77
N ARG A 250 -19.66 12.33 15.73
CA ARG A 250 -19.94 13.12 16.92
C ARG A 250 -20.76 12.35 17.96
N ARG A 251 -21.81 11.63 17.54
CA ARG A 251 -22.66 10.83 18.45
C ARG A 251 -21.89 9.67 19.09
N LEU A 252 -20.99 9.05 18.33
CA LEU A 252 -20.15 7.96 18.81
C LEU A 252 -18.87 8.45 19.51
N LYS A 253 -18.65 9.76 19.57
CA LYS A 253 -17.46 10.39 20.16
C LYS A 253 -16.15 9.95 19.52
N LEU A 254 -16.19 9.64 18.21
CA LEU A 254 -15.01 9.30 17.42
C LEU A 254 -14.28 10.58 17.02
N MET A 255 -12.96 10.55 17.10
CA MET A 255 -12.15 11.60 16.48
C MET A 255 -12.11 11.39 14.96
N THR A 256 -12.20 12.47 14.20
CA THR A 256 -12.27 12.40 12.73
C THR A 256 -10.97 12.85 12.09
N VAL A 257 -10.53 12.11 11.05
CA VAL A 257 -9.41 12.46 10.17
C VAL A 257 -9.97 12.63 8.77
N ALA A 258 -9.89 13.82 8.17
CA ALA A 258 -10.29 14.02 6.77
C ALA A 258 -9.09 13.83 5.86
N GLU A 259 -9.24 12.95 4.87
CA GLU A 259 -8.21 12.61 3.90
C GLU A 259 -8.39 13.34 2.56
N GLY A 260 -7.30 13.48 1.81
CA GLY A 260 -7.33 14.07 0.48
C GLY A 260 -7.71 15.54 0.48
N VAL A 261 -7.38 16.29 1.53
CA VAL A 261 -7.54 17.74 1.58
C VAL A 261 -6.54 18.38 0.59
N GLU A 262 -7.06 19.01 -0.47
CA GLU A 262 -6.25 19.57 -1.56
C GLU A 262 -6.32 21.10 -1.64
N THR A 263 -7.34 21.72 -0.99
CA THR A 263 -7.52 23.17 -1.03
C THR A 263 -7.74 23.76 0.38
N GLN A 264 -7.49 25.04 0.50
CA GLN A 264 -7.75 25.80 1.73
C GLN A 264 -9.24 25.82 2.06
N GLU A 265 -10.10 25.95 1.06
CA GLU A 265 -11.56 25.98 1.23
C GLU A 265 -12.06 24.68 1.84
N GLN A 266 -11.53 23.53 1.39
CA GLN A 266 -11.85 22.25 1.99
C GLN A 266 -11.42 22.17 3.45
N ALA A 267 -10.19 22.63 3.76
CA ALA A 267 -9.66 22.64 5.12
C ALA A 267 -10.50 23.54 6.05
N GLU A 268 -10.87 24.73 5.60
CA GLU A 268 -11.71 25.67 6.37
C GLU A 268 -13.12 25.15 6.59
N TRP A 269 -13.73 24.53 5.58
CA TRP A 269 -15.04 23.92 5.69
C TRP A 269 -15.02 22.75 6.71
N LEU A 270 -14.07 21.83 6.57
CA LEU A 270 -13.91 20.67 7.48
C LEU A 270 -13.67 21.12 8.92
N ARG A 271 -12.83 22.15 9.13
CA ARG A 271 -12.61 22.78 10.43
C ARG A 271 -13.90 23.36 11.01
N GLY A 272 -14.71 24.04 10.19
CA GLY A 272 -16.01 24.58 10.56
C GLY A 272 -17.02 23.50 10.95
N GLN A 273 -16.92 22.31 10.35
CA GLN A 273 -17.72 21.14 10.69
C GLN A 273 -17.24 20.39 11.95
N GLY A 274 -16.12 20.81 12.55
CA GLY A 274 -15.58 20.21 13.77
C GLY A 274 -14.76 18.95 13.51
N VAL A 275 -14.21 18.77 12.31
CA VAL A 275 -13.24 17.70 12.04
C VAL A 275 -11.97 17.95 12.87
N HIS A 276 -11.39 16.89 13.43
CA HIS A 276 -10.29 16.98 14.38
C HIS A 276 -8.92 17.06 13.70
N PHE A 277 -8.72 16.27 12.64
CA PHE A 277 -7.44 16.17 11.94
C PHE A 277 -7.64 16.25 10.44
N LEU A 278 -6.63 16.80 9.74
CA LEU A 278 -6.60 16.94 8.30
C LEU A 278 -5.35 16.29 7.73
N GLN A 279 -5.50 15.63 6.59
CA GLN A 279 -4.44 15.02 5.82
C GLN A 279 -4.71 15.23 4.33
N GLY A 280 -3.69 15.57 3.56
CA GLY A 280 -3.83 15.74 2.12
C GLY A 280 -2.72 16.60 1.52
N TYR A 281 -2.78 16.79 0.21
CA TYR A 281 -1.71 17.48 -0.53
C TYR A 281 -1.68 18.99 -0.27
N TRP A 282 -2.73 19.54 0.26
CA TRP A 282 -2.71 20.92 0.75
C TRP A 282 -1.78 21.10 1.95
N ILE A 283 -1.69 20.06 2.82
CA ILE A 283 -0.78 20.06 3.97
C ILE A 283 0.62 19.64 3.49
N SER A 284 0.71 18.43 2.98
CA SER A 284 1.96 17.85 2.47
C SER A 284 1.69 16.58 1.65
N ARG A 285 2.48 16.37 0.62
CA ARG A 285 2.61 15.05 0.00
C ARG A 285 3.34 14.12 0.96
N PRO A 286 3.22 12.77 0.79
CA PRO A 286 4.05 11.84 1.53
C PRO A 286 5.55 12.15 1.34
N LEU A 287 6.29 12.23 2.43
CA LEU A 287 7.71 12.60 2.49
C LEU A 287 8.57 11.39 2.85
N SER A 288 9.76 11.29 2.29
CA SER A 288 10.79 10.39 2.82
C SER A 288 11.20 10.84 4.22
N LEU A 289 11.88 9.97 4.99
CA LEU A 289 12.42 10.37 6.30
C LEU A 289 13.30 11.64 6.19
N ALA A 290 14.17 11.70 5.18
CA ALA A 290 15.01 12.88 4.93
C ALA A 290 14.16 14.12 4.60
N GLY A 291 13.08 13.95 3.81
CA GLY A 291 12.14 15.04 3.51
C GLY A 291 11.39 15.51 4.76
N LEU A 292 11.02 14.60 5.66
CA LEU A 292 10.35 14.95 6.92
C LEU A 292 11.32 15.69 7.88
N VAL A 293 12.60 15.31 7.92
CA VAL A 293 13.65 16.05 8.65
C VAL A 293 13.80 17.46 8.09
N ALA A 294 13.92 17.61 6.77
CA ALA A 294 14.03 18.92 6.13
C ALA A 294 12.80 19.80 6.41
N ALA A 295 11.60 19.22 6.39
CA ALA A 295 10.35 19.93 6.72
C ALA A 295 10.28 20.37 8.20
N HIS A 296 10.89 19.60 9.10
CA HIS A 296 11.01 19.98 10.52
C HIS A 296 11.99 21.15 10.71
N ASP A 297 13.14 21.11 10.04
CA ASP A 297 14.21 22.12 10.18
C ASP A 297 13.81 23.45 9.53
N GLU A 298 12.99 23.43 8.47
CA GLU A 298 12.50 24.61 7.74
C GLU A 298 10.98 24.61 7.59
N PRO A 299 10.19 24.72 8.69
CA PRO A 299 8.74 24.56 8.65
C PRO A 299 8.01 25.59 7.79
N ALA A 300 8.57 26.80 7.63
CA ALA A 300 8.00 27.85 6.78
C ALA A 300 7.92 27.47 5.29
N ASN A 301 8.79 26.58 4.83
CA ASN A 301 8.85 26.15 3.43
C ASN A 301 7.88 24.99 3.12
N TYR A 302 7.38 24.29 4.13
CA TYR A 302 6.61 23.04 3.93
C TYR A 302 5.14 23.11 4.37
N PHE A 303 4.81 23.91 5.38
CA PHE A 303 3.49 23.89 6.01
C PHE A 303 2.72 25.22 5.97
N THR A 304 3.25 26.26 5.36
CA THR A 304 2.64 27.60 5.40
C THR A 304 2.56 28.34 4.07
N THR A 305 3.08 27.80 2.99
CA THR A 305 3.11 28.53 1.70
C THR A 305 2.84 27.59 0.54
N ARG A 306 1.55 27.40 0.22
CA ARG A 306 1.13 27.27 -1.20
C ARG A 306 -0.34 27.61 -1.34
#